data_f7fa6f64118fa62296a44b0667625f13
#
_entry.id   f7fa6f64118fa62296a44b0667625f13
#
_cell.length_a   1.000
_cell.length_b   1.000
_cell.length_c   1.000
_cell.angle_alpha   90.00
_cell.angle_beta   90.00
_cell.angle_gamma   90.00
#
_symmetry.space_group_name_H-M   'P 1'
#
loop_
_entity.id
_entity.type
_entity.pdbx_description
1 polymer ?
#
loop_
_entity_poly.entity_id
_entity_poly.type
_entity_poly.pdbx_seq_one_letter_code
_entity_poly.pdbx_strand_id
1 'polypeptide(L)'
;MSYSNFEREDLTKPFETEEQIIDRMETNAARFIAEHYRVDREDAAEIVEQAFISGKNHDVDPLLILAVIATESSFDPKAGSSVGAKGLMQVHAKVHAKRFKEYGGLKAVHEVEAGIEVGTQILKEYLNKTGSLKGALKYYVGAAKHSHDGGYSRKVLSMRSHLRLAASGQVEAAKIQARAPSKFPENYRDGPVFATYGANLARAMTEGYKPTDTGASAESGSA
;
A
#
# COMPACT_ATOMS: atom_id res chain seq x y z
N MET A 1 -49.48 -9.98 4.82
CA MET A 1 -48.35 -9.07 4.86
C MET A 1 -47.23 -9.78 5.59
N SER A 2 -46.25 -10.27 4.85
CA SER A 2 -45.17 -11.07 5.40
C SER A 2 -44.00 -10.14 5.69
N TYR A 3 -43.70 -9.95 6.97
CA TYR A 3 -42.47 -9.25 7.37
C TYR A 3 -41.29 -10.17 7.09
N SER A 4 -40.48 -9.81 6.12
CA SER A 4 -39.24 -10.49 5.79
C SER A 4 -38.32 -10.50 7.00
N ASN A 5 -37.82 -11.68 7.33
CA ASN A 5 -36.76 -11.90 8.31
C ASN A 5 -35.55 -11.02 7.96
N PHE A 6 -35.37 -9.96 8.69
CA PHE A 6 -34.08 -9.29 8.83
C PHE A 6 -33.22 -10.30 9.63
N GLU A 7 -32.31 -10.99 8.96
CA GLU A 7 -31.30 -11.79 9.64
C GLU A 7 -30.55 -10.83 10.59
N ARG A 8 -30.76 -11.01 11.88
CA ARG A 8 -29.95 -10.33 12.89
C ARG A 8 -28.52 -10.83 12.68
N GLU A 9 -27.63 -9.94 12.23
CA GLU A 9 -26.21 -10.21 12.29
C GLU A 9 -25.90 -10.77 13.68
N ASP A 10 -25.20 -11.87 13.70
CA ASP A 10 -24.89 -12.60 14.91
C ASP A 10 -23.99 -11.76 15.83
N LEU A 11 -24.61 -10.99 16.71
CA LEU A 11 -23.96 -10.12 17.70
C LEU A 11 -23.14 -10.91 18.73
N THR A 12 -23.07 -12.25 18.60
CA THR A 12 -22.29 -13.11 19.49
C THR A 12 -20.86 -13.34 19.02
N LYS A 13 -20.49 -12.90 17.79
CA LYS A 13 -19.10 -12.99 17.35
C LYS A 13 -18.25 -12.00 18.14
N PRO A 14 -17.19 -12.47 18.81
CA PRO A 14 -16.26 -11.57 19.48
C PRO A 14 -15.65 -10.61 18.44
N PHE A 15 -15.52 -9.34 18.80
CA PHE A 15 -14.80 -8.39 17.96
C PHE A 15 -13.37 -8.88 17.75
N GLU A 16 -12.87 -8.82 16.51
CA GLU A 16 -11.48 -9.12 16.24
C GLU A 16 -10.57 -8.21 17.06
N THR A 17 -9.51 -8.77 17.63
CA THR A 17 -8.45 -7.98 18.27
C THR A 17 -7.64 -7.23 17.21
N GLU A 18 -6.90 -6.21 17.63
CA GLU A 18 -5.97 -5.49 16.76
C GLU A 18 -4.99 -6.43 16.07
N GLU A 19 -4.44 -7.40 16.81
CA GLU A 19 -3.51 -8.40 16.30
C GLU A 19 -4.16 -9.28 15.22
N GLN A 20 -5.37 -9.76 15.45
CA GLN A 20 -6.11 -10.57 14.47
C GLN A 20 -6.43 -9.78 13.19
N ILE A 21 -6.73 -8.48 13.31
CA ILE A 21 -6.96 -7.61 12.16
C ILE A 21 -5.68 -7.43 11.36
N ILE A 22 -4.55 -7.21 12.02
CA ILE A 22 -3.23 -7.08 11.37
C ILE A 22 -2.89 -8.37 10.64
N ASP A 23 -2.94 -9.52 11.30
CA ASP A 23 -2.65 -10.83 10.71
C ASP A 23 -3.50 -11.10 9.45
N ARG A 24 -4.79 -10.81 9.53
CA ARG A 24 -5.70 -10.93 8.39
C ARG A 24 -5.34 -9.97 7.25
N MET A 25 -4.95 -8.73 7.55
CA MET A 25 -4.52 -7.75 6.56
C MET A 25 -3.23 -8.19 5.86
N GLU A 26 -2.25 -8.68 6.62
CA GLU A 26 -0.98 -9.19 6.13
C GLU A 26 -1.19 -10.41 5.23
N THR A 27 -1.93 -11.40 5.71
CA THR A 27 -2.25 -12.62 4.95
C THR A 27 -2.91 -12.31 3.60
N ASN A 28 -3.91 -11.43 3.59
CA ASN A 28 -4.62 -11.07 2.36
C ASN A 28 -3.76 -10.21 1.41
N ALA A 29 -2.95 -9.30 1.95
CA ALA A 29 -2.03 -8.49 1.15
C ALA A 29 -0.94 -9.38 0.51
N ALA A 30 -0.36 -10.31 1.28
CA ALA A 30 0.65 -11.26 0.78
C ALA A 30 0.06 -12.16 -0.32
N ARG A 31 -1.16 -12.67 -0.12
CA ARG A 31 -1.86 -13.45 -1.15
C ARG A 31 -2.07 -12.64 -2.43
N PHE A 32 -2.52 -11.39 -2.33
CA PHE A 32 -2.69 -10.51 -3.50
C PHE A 32 -1.37 -10.30 -4.23
N ILE A 33 -0.28 -10.03 -3.50
CA ILE A 33 1.06 -9.80 -4.07
C ILE A 33 1.54 -11.05 -4.78
N ALA A 34 1.51 -12.20 -4.11
CA ALA A 34 1.95 -13.48 -4.68
C ALA A 34 1.22 -13.82 -5.98
N GLU A 35 -0.10 -13.69 -6.00
CA GLU A 35 -0.92 -14.06 -7.15
C GLU A 35 -0.90 -13.03 -8.29
N HIS A 36 -0.83 -11.73 -7.98
CA HIS A 36 -0.87 -10.66 -8.98
C HIS A 36 0.49 -10.41 -9.63
N TYR A 37 1.56 -10.40 -8.82
CA TYR A 37 2.94 -10.14 -9.27
C TYR A 37 3.72 -11.42 -9.57
N ARG A 38 3.18 -12.61 -9.24
CA ARG A 38 3.84 -13.93 -9.40
C ARG A 38 5.12 -14.02 -8.57
N VAL A 39 5.07 -13.43 -7.38
CA VAL A 39 6.11 -13.56 -6.36
C VAL A 39 5.86 -14.86 -5.60
N ASP A 40 6.93 -15.51 -5.13
CA ASP A 40 6.79 -16.65 -4.22
C ASP A 40 5.99 -16.27 -2.97
N ARG A 41 5.24 -17.22 -2.42
CA ARG A 41 4.36 -16.94 -1.27
C ARG A 41 5.13 -16.58 -0.01
N GLU A 42 6.27 -17.22 0.20
CA GLU A 42 7.13 -16.97 1.36
C GLU A 42 7.79 -15.59 1.22
N ASP A 43 8.33 -15.27 0.04
CA ASP A 43 8.88 -13.95 -0.25
C ASP A 43 7.84 -12.83 -0.11
N ALA A 44 6.61 -13.07 -0.59
CA ALA A 44 5.53 -12.10 -0.46
C ALA A 44 5.12 -11.88 1.01
N ALA A 45 5.09 -12.94 1.81
CA ALA A 45 4.77 -12.86 3.24
C ALA A 45 5.87 -12.09 3.99
N GLU A 46 7.15 -12.39 3.74
CA GLU A 46 8.29 -11.68 4.33
C GLU A 46 8.25 -10.18 4.00
N ILE A 47 8.03 -9.82 2.74
CA ILE A 47 7.95 -8.41 2.32
C ILE A 47 6.79 -7.68 3.01
N VAL A 48 5.64 -8.33 3.14
CA VAL A 48 4.47 -7.75 3.80
C VAL A 48 4.74 -7.56 5.29
N GLU A 49 5.23 -8.57 5.98
CA GLU A 49 5.60 -8.50 7.40
C GLU A 49 6.56 -7.34 7.66
N GLN A 50 7.63 -7.24 6.87
CA GLN A 50 8.61 -6.15 7.02
C GLN A 50 8.02 -4.76 6.72
N ALA A 51 7.09 -4.66 5.78
CA ALA A 51 6.39 -3.40 5.52
C ALA A 51 5.48 -2.99 6.70
N PHE A 52 4.82 -3.95 7.36
CA PHE A 52 4.01 -3.69 8.55
C PHE A 52 4.89 -3.32 9.76
N ILE A 53 5.98 -4.02 10.00
CA ILE A 53 6.97 -3.70 11.05
C ILE A 53 7.53 -2.28 10.84
N SER A 54 8.04 -1.99 9.66
CA SER A 54 8.62 -0.68 9.36
C SER A 54 7.58 0.43 9.38
N GLY A 55 6.36 0.13 8.90
CA GLY A 55 5.23 1.04 8.96
C GLY A 55 4.87 1.44 10.40
N LYS A 56 4.83 0.46 11.31
CA LYS A 56 4.59 0.68 12.74
C LYS A 56 5.70 1.51 13.38
N ASN A 57 6.97 1.16 13.11
CA ASN A 57 8.14 1.83 13.69
C ASN A 57 8.23 3.31 13.28
N HIS A 58 7.84 3.64 12.05
CA HIS A 58 7.96 5.00 11.50
C HIS A 58 6.62 5.74 11.41
N ASP A 59 5.54 5.15 11.87
CA ASP A 59 4.19 5.69 11.70
C ASP A 59 3.90 6.06 10.23
N VAL A 60 4.07 5.06 9.34
CA VAL A 60 3.74 5.11 7.91
C VAL A 60 2.76 3.99 7.59
N ASP A 61 1.78 4.27 6.73
CA ASP A 61 0.84 3.27 6.26
C ASP A 61 1.57 2.11 5.56
N PRO A 62 1.52 0.86 6.05
CA PRO A 62 2.18 -0.28 5.43
C PRO A 62 1.68 -0.54 4.01
N LEU A 63 0.41 -0.28 3.71
CA LEU A 63 -0.13 -0.42 2.36
C LEU A 63 0.40 0.66 1.40
N LEU A 64 0.82 1.82 1.92
CA LEU A 64 1.56 2.81 1.14
C LEU A 64 2.98 2.34 0.85
N ILE A 65 3.67 1.75 1.82
CA ILE A 65 5.01 1.16 1.64
C ILE A 65 4.95 0.08 0.55
N LEU A 66 4.01 -0.86 0.66
CA LEU A 66 3.79 -1.92 -0.34
C LEU A 66 3.44 -1.36 -1.73
N ALA A 67 2.67 -0.26 -1.80
CA ALA A 67 2.34 0.38 -3.07
C ALA A 67 3.55 1.07 -3.73
N VAL A 68 4.47 1.61 -2.93
CA VAL A 68 5.77 2.11 -3.42
C VAL A 68 6.60 0.94 -3.95
N ILE A 69 6.75 -0.15 -3.19
CA ILE A 69 7.48 -1.36 -3.63
C ILE A 69 6.91 -1.90 -4.95
N ALA A 70 5.59 -2.00 -5.05
CA ALA A 70 4.91 -2.42 -6.27
C ALA A 70 5.26 -1.56 -7.49
N THR A 71 5.36 -0.25 -7.28
CA THR A 71 5.63 0.72 -8.35
C THR A 71 7.11 0.76 -8.73
N GLU A 72 8.01 0.59 -7.76
CA GLU A 72 9.46 0.70 -7.93
C GLU A 72 10.11 -0.57 -8.49
N SER A 73 9.74 -1.73 -7.95
CA SER A 73 10.41 -2.99 -8.25
C SER A 73 9.48 -4.11 -8.69
N SER A 74 8.17 -3.94 -8.59
CA SER A 74 7.21 -5.05 -8.72
C SER A 74 7.54 -6.21 -7.77
N PHE A 75 8.02 -5.88 -6.57
CA PHE A 75 8.43 -6.82 -5.53
C PHE A 75 9.71 -7.62 -5.82
N ASP A 76 10.56 -7.18 -6.75
CA ASP A 76 11.88 -7.81 -6.99
C ASP A 76 12.96 -7.17 -6.09
N PRO A 77 13.50 -7.88 -5.08
CA PRO A 77 14.55 -7.37 -4.20
C PRO A 77 15.89 -7.15 -4.95
N LYS A 78 16.07 -7.78 -6.11
CA LYS A 78 17.28 -7.65 -6.93
C LYS A 78 17.17 -6.55 -7.97
N ALA A 79 16.02 -5.86 -8.05
CA ALA A 79 15.81 -4.79 -9.01
C ALA A 79 16.88 -3.70 -8.92
N GLY A 80 17.28 -3.17 -10.06
CA GLY A 80 18.26 -2.10 -10.15
C GLY A 80 18.06 -1.25 -11.39
N SER A 81 18.24 0.06 -11.25
CA SER A 81 18.14 1.01 -12.36
C SER A 81 19.50 1.43 -12.88
N SER A 82 19.55 1.91 -14.13
CA SER A 82 20.75 2.46 -14.76
C SER A 82 21.32 3.68 -14.02
N VAL A 83 20.51 4.37 -13.24
CA VAL A 83 20.90 5.54 -12.45
C VAL A 83 21.31 5.20 -11.01
N GLY A 84 21.33 3.91 -10.65
CA GLY A 84 21.87 3.43 -9.38
C GLY A 84 20.86 3.28 -8.23
N ALA A 85 19.57 3.36 -8.50
CA ALA A 85 18.52 2.95 -7.57
C ALA A 85 18.48 1.42 -7.47
N LYS A 86 18.23 0.85 -6.29
CA LYS A 86 18.34 -0.59 -6.02
C LYS A 86 17.30 -1.10 -5.03
N GLY A 87 17.00 -2.39 -5.14
CA GLY A 87 16.18 -3.15 -4.20
C GLY A 87 14.69 -2.85 -4.30
N LEU A 88 13.93 -3.35 -3.34
CA LEU A 88 12.46 -3.29 -3.32
C LEU A 88 11.90 -1.87 -3.47
N MET A 89 12.48 -0.92 -2.78
CA MET A 89 12.04 0.48 -2.78
C MET A 89 12.90 1.40 -3.65
N GLN A 90 13.77 0.85 -4.51
CA GLN A 90 14.65 1.56 -5.44
C GLN A 90 15.43 2.72 -4.79
N VAL A 91 16.07 2.43 -3.66
CA VAL A 91 16.84 3.40 -2.90
C VAL A 91 18.22 3.62 -3.54
N HIS A 92 18.65 4.89 -3.65
CA HIS A 92 20.01 5.24 -4.04
C HIS A 92 21.00 4.96 -2.88
N ALA A 93 21.47 3.71 -2.76
CA ALA A 93 22.26 3.25 -1.63
C ALA A 93 23.51 4.10 -1.36
N LYS A 94 24.18 4.62 -2.39
CA LYS A 94 25.35 5.50 -2.23
C LYS A 94 24.98 6.84 -1.59
N VAL A 95 23.83 7.41 -1.92
CA VAL A 95 23.32 8.67 -1.34
C VAL A 95 22.94 8.47 0.12
N HIS A 96 22.36 7.32 0.43
CA HIS A 96 21.86 6.96 1.77
C HIS A 96 22.81 5.99 2.50
N ALA A 97 24.11 5.98 2.15
CA ALA A 97 25.09 5.02 2.67
C ALA A 97 25.17 4.97 4.21
N LYS A 98 24.97 6.10 4.89
CA LYS A 98 24.98 6.17 6.35
C LYS A 98 23.88 5.32 6.98
N ARG A 99 22.69 5.25 6.36
CA ARG A 99 21.54 4.48 6.85
C ARG A 99 21.79 2.97 6.72
N PHE A 100 22.47 2.55 5.67
CA PHE A 100 22.80 1.14 5.44
C PHE A 100 23.95 0.61 6.30
N LYS A 101 24.68 1.46 7.04
CA LYS A 101 25.79 0.99 7.92
C LYS A 101 25.34 0.01 8.98
N GLU A 102 24.17 0.25 9.58
CA GLU A 102 23.58 -0.60 10.63
C GLU A 102 23.17 -1.98 10.10
N TYR A 103 22.97 -2.10 8.80
CA TYR A 103 22.58 -3.33 8.11
C TYR A 103 23.74 -4.01 7.37
N GLY A 104 24.99 -3.67 7.69
CA GLY A 104 26.16 -4.27 7.04
C GLY A 104 26.64 -3.57 5.76
N GLY A 105 26.13 -2.41 5.44
CA GLY A 105 26.62 -1.53 4.38
C GLY A 105 25.78 -1.55 3.09
N LEU A 106 26.38 -1.08 1.99
CA LEU A 106 25.63 -0.80 0.75
C LEU A 106 24.94 -2.01 0.09
N LYS A 107 25.44 -3.22 0.34
CA LYS A 107 24.85 -4.43 -0.22
C LYS A 107 23.49 -4.76 0.39
N ALA A 108 23.27 -4.32 1.63
CA ALA A 108 22.02 -4.55 2.35
C ALA A 108 20.79 -3.91 1.69
N VAL A 109 20.98 -3.04 0.69
CA VAL A 109 19.86 -2.48 -0.09
C VAL A 109 19.03 -3.54 -0.82
N HIS A 110 19.58 -4.74 -1.01
CA HIS A 110 18.91 -5.88 -1.62
C HIS A 110 18.26 -6.83 -0.59
N GLU A 111 18.59 -6.65 0.71
CA GLU A 111 17.94 -7.39 1.78
C GLU A 111 16.55 -6.80 2.06
N VAL A 112 15.58 -7.68 2.31
CA VAL A 112 14.17 -7.26 2.48
C VAL A 112 14.04 -6.26 3.63
N GLU A 113 14.53 -6.62 4.82
CA GLU A 113 14.49 -5.77 6.01
C GLU A 113 15.13 -4.40 5.76
N ALA A 114 16.41 -4.38 5.40
CA ALA A 114 17.17 -3.14 5.26
C ALA A 114 16.66 -2.24 4.12
N GLY A 115 16.26 -2.84 3.01
CA GLY A 115 15.72 -2.10 1.85
C GLY A 115 14.39 -1.41 2.17
N ILE A 116 13.49 -2.10 2.87
CA ILE A 116 12.19 -1.55 3.28
C ILE A 116 12.36 -0.52 4.39
N GLU A 117 13.18 -0.82 5.40
CA GLU A 117 13.39 0.07 6.54
C GLU A 117 13.97 1.42 6.09
N VAL A 118 15.05 1.40 5.33
CA VAL A 118 15.68 2.64 4.82
C VAL A 118 14.77 3.38 3.85
N GLY A 119 14.06 2.67 2.97
CA GLY A 119 13.08 3.27 2.06
C GLY A 119 11.94 3.95 2.79
N THR A 120 11.43 3.32 3.87
CA THR A 120 10.36 3.87 4.71
C THR A 120 10.82 5.12 5.48
N GLN A 121 12.04 5.12 6.02
CA GLN A 121 12.63 6.31 6.64
C GLN A 121 12.66 7.50 5.68
N ILE A 122 13.10 7.27 4.44
CA ILE A 122 13.14 8.30 3.40
C ILE A 122 11.72 8.80 3.05
N LEU A 123 10.78 7.88 2.90
CA LEU A 123 9.38 8.23 2.63
C LEU A 123 8.77 9.04 3.77
N LYS A 124 9.02 8.67 5.04
CA LYS A 124 8.57 9.41 6.23
C LYS A 124 9.15 10.83 6.27
N GLU A 125 10.42 11.00 5.95
CA GLU A 125 11.03 12.34 5.87
C GLU A 125 10.33 13.22 4.85
N TYR A 126 9.97 12.67 3.68
CA TYR A 126 9.25 13.42 2.67
C TYR A 126 7.79 13.70 3.07
N LEU A 127 7.12 12.79 3.77
CA LEU A 127 5.81 13.02 4.36
C LEU A 127 5.85 14.19 5.35
N ASN A 128 6.81 14.18 6.26
CA ASN A 128 6.99 15.25 7.24
C ASN A 128 7.35 16.59 6.57
N LYS A 129 8.19 16.55 5.53
CA LYS A 129 8.63 17.76 4.81
C LYS A 129 7.52 18.42 4.01
N THR A 130 6.62 17.64 3.42
CA THR A 130 5.64 18.16 2.46
C THR A 130 4.23 18.26 3.04
N GLY A 131 3.96 17.58 4.14
CA GLY A 131 2.63 17.52 4.74
C GLY A 131 1.55 16.86 3.87
N SER A 132 1.93 16.19 2.77
CA SER A 132 0.98 15.55 1.86
C SER A 132 1.56 14.30 1.20
N LEU A 133 0.71 13.30 0.93
CA LEU A 133 1.09 12.07 0.22
C LEU A 133 1.63 12.38 -1.19
N LYS A 134 0.91 13.20 -1.94
CA LYS A 134 1.31 13.57 -3.30
C LYS A 134 2.64 14.32 -3.31
N GLY A 135 2.83 15.22 -2.35
CA GLY A 135 4.10 15.93 -2.18
C GLY A 135 5.24 14.98 -1.86
N ALA A 136 5.06 14.09 -0.89
CA ALA A 136 6.06 13.10 -0.49
C ALA A 136 6.45 12.19 -1.65
N LEU A 137 5.48 11.64 -2.37
CA LEU A 137 5.70 10.77 -3.52
C LEU A 137 6.41 11.50 -4.67
N LYS A 138 6.09 12.79 -4.89
CA LYS A 138 6.79 13.63 -5.87
C LYS A 138 8.27 13.82 -5.51
N TYR A 139 8.57 14.00 -4.21
CA TYR A 139 9.95 14.03 -3.73
C TYR A 139 10.63 12.68 -3.88
N TYR A 140 9.93 11.60 -3.55
CA TYR A 140 10.45 10.25 -3.61
C TYR A 140 10.94 9.85 -5.01
N VAL A 141 10.16 10.13 -6.03
CA VAL A 141 10.54 9.88 -7.44
C VAL A 141 11.56 10.86 -7.99
N GLY A 142 12.06 11.80 -7.19
CA GLY A 142 13.05 12.79 -7.62
C GLY A 142 12.46 13.97 -8.42
N ALA A 143 11.14 14.10 -8.50
CA ALA A 143 10.47 15.14 -9.28
C ALA A 143 10.21 16.45 -8.50
N ALA A 144 10.87 16.65 -7.36
CA ALA A 144 10.63 17.79 -6.46
C ALA A 144 10.67 19.16 -7.15
N LYS A 145 11.56 19.33 -8.15
CA LYS A 145 11.76 20.57 -8.91
C LYS A 145 10.91 20.65 -10.19
N HIS A 146 10.19 19.61 -10.57
CA HIS A 146 9.36 19.57 -11.76
C HIS A 146 7.94 20.02 -11.48
N SER A 147 7.19 20.45 -12.49
CA SER A 147 5.77 20.79 -12.35
C SER A 147 4.90 19.56 -12.07
N HIS A 148 5.29 18.40 -12.58
CA HIS A 148 4.59 17.11 -12.43
C HIS A 148 5.56 15.98 -12.10
N ASP A 149 5.03 14.86 -11.63
CA ASP A 149 5.76 13.63 -11.27
C ASP A 149 5.64 12.50 -12.30
N GLY A 150 5.24 12.82 -13.52
CA GLY A 150 5.04 11.81 -14.57
C GLY A 150 3.93 10.79 -14.29
N GLY A 151 3.04 11.08 -13.35
CA GLY A 151 1.96 10.18 -12.94
C GLY A 151 2.37 9.16 -11.85
N TYR A 152 3.54 9.32 -11.26
CA TYR A 152 4.05 8.41 -10.22
C TYR A 152 3.11 8.35 -9.02
N SER A 153 2.74 9.49 -8.43
CA SER A 153 1.81 9.53 -7.30
C SER A 153 0.50 8.83 -7.61
N ARG A 154 -0.05 9.02 -8.82
CA ARG A 154 -1.27 8.36 -9.26
C ARG A 154 -1.12 6.84 -9.28
N LYS A 155 0.01 6.32 -9.79
CA LYS A 155 0.28 4.87 -9.81
C LYS A 155 0.35 4.30 -8.40
N VAL A 156 1.12 4.91 -7.51
CA VAL A 156 1.27 4.49 -6.12
C VAL A 156 -0.07 4.52 -5.38
N LEU A 157 -0.83 5.61 -5.48
CA LEU A 157 -2.11 5.74 -4.78
C LEU A 157 -3.18 4.80 -5.33
N SER A 158 -3.17 4.53 -6.63
CA SER A 158 -4.02 3.49 -7.24
C SER A 158 -3.68 2.11 -6.68
N MET A 159 -2.40 1.75 -6.65
CA MET A 159 -1.95 0.47 -6.10
C MET A 159 -2.27 0.35 -4.61
N ARG A 160 -2.07 1.40 -3.83
CA ARG A 160 -2.48 1.44 -2.42
C ARG A 160 -3.98 1.14 -2.24
N SER A 161 -4.85 1.64 -3.14
CA SER A 161 -6.28 1.34 -3.07
C SER A 161 -6.59 -0.13 -3.36
N HIS A 162 -5.86 -0.76 -4.31
CA HIS A 162 -6.00 -2.19 -4.58
C HIS A 162 -5.51 -3.04 -3.42
N LEU A 163 -4.37 -2.70 -2.82
CA LEU A 163 -3.84 -3.37 -1.63
C LEU A 163 -4.80 -3.25 -0.44
N ARG A 164 -5.45 -2.08 -0.27
CA ARG A 164 -6.47 -1.91 0.77
C ARG A 164 -7.68 -2.82 0.53
N LEU A 165 -8.14 -2.91 -0.70
CA LEU A 165 -9.23 -3.82 -1.06
C LEU A 165 -8.85 -5.28 -0.80
N ALA A 166 -7.62 -5.67 -1.16
CA ALA A 166 -7.10 -7.01 -0.86
C ALA A 166 -7.04 -7.26 0.65
N ALA A 167 -6.41 -6.36 1.42
CA ALA A 167 -6.25 -6.46 2.86
C ALA A 167 -7.60 -6.57 3.60
N SER A 168 -8.67 -5.99 3.06
CA SER A 168 -10.04 -6.15 3.58
C SER A 168 -10.68 -7.52 3.28
N GLY A 169 -9.96 -8.45 2.63
CA GLY A 169 -10.44 -9.79 2.27
C GLY A 169 -10.94 -9.93 0.83
N GLN A 170 -10.96 -8.86 0.05
CA GLN A 170 -11.49 -8.86 -1.33
C GLN A 170 -10.37 -9.03 -2.37
N VAL A 171 -9.56 -10.08 -2.21
CA VAL A 171 -8.36 -10.33 -3.02
C VAL A 171 -8.68 -10.45 -4.51
N GLU A 172 -9.73 -11.19 -4.88
CA GLU A 172 -10.10 -11.36 -6.29
C GLU A 172 -10.58 -10.05 -6.93
N ALA A 173 -11.37 -9.26 -6.22
CA ALA A 173 -11.80 -7.94 -6.70
C ALA A 173 -10.60 -6.99 -6.86
N ALA A 174 -9.66 -7.01 -5.93
CA ALA A 174 -8.42 -6.25 -6.02
C ALA A 174 -7.59 -6.61 -7.26
N LYS A 175 -7.46 -7.91 -7.56
CA LYS A 175 -6.74 -8.40 -8.76
C LYS A 175 -7.41 -7.96 -10.06
N ILE A 176 -8.74 -8.00 -10.12
CA ILE A 176 -9.50 -7.54 -11.28
C ILE A 176 -9.28 -6.04 -11.50
N GLN A 177 -9.40 -5.23 -10.44
CA GLN A 177 -9.20 -3.79 -10.53
C GLN A 177 -7.76 -3.41 -10.89
N ALA A 178 -6.76 -4.12 -10.35
CA ALA A 178 -5.35 -3.86 -10.63
C ALA A 178 -4.94 -4.14 -12.09
N ARG A 179 -5.70 -4.97 -12.80
CA ARG A 179 -5.49 -5.24 -14.25
C ARG A 179 -6.12 -4.19 -15.15
N ALA A 180 -7.09 -3.42 -14.63
CA ALA A 180 -7.74 -2.36 -15.38
C ALA A 180 -6.85 -1.10 -15.44
N PRO A 181 -6.98 -0.25 -16.48
CA PRO A 181 -6.33 1.05 -16.49
C PRO A 181 -6.68 1.85 -15.24
N SER A 182 -5.68 2.46 -14.61
CA SER A 182 -5.89 3.24 -13.39
C SER A 182 -6.93 4.36 -13.62
N LYS A 183 -8.05 4.28 -12.90
CA LYS A 183 -9.10 5.30 -12.87
C LYS A 183 -8.92 6.31 -11.74
N PHE A 184 -7.75 6.35 -11.12
CA PHE A 184 -7.50 7.24 -9.98
C PHE A 184 -7.62 8.70 -10.44
N PRO A 185 -8.49 9.51 -9.83
CA PRO A 185 -8.75 10.86 -10.31
C PRO A 185 -7.51 11.76 -10.13
N GLU A 186 -7.23 12.59 -11.15
CA GLU A 186 -6.08 13.52 -11.11
C GLU A 186 -6.21 14.56 -10.00
N ASN A 187 -7.43 14.89 -9.60
CA ASN A 187 -7.77 15.84 -8.55
C ASN A 187 -7.97 15.18 -7.17
N TYR A 188 -7.47 13.96 -6.98
CA TYR A 188 -7.49 13.31 -5.67
C TYR A 188 -6.89 14.25 -4.63
N ARG A 189 -7.72 14.66 -3.69
CA ARG A 189 -7.27 15.42 -2.52
C ARG A 189 -6.96 14.42 -1.42
N ASP A 190 -5.73 14.48 -0.93
CA ASP A 190 -5.39 13.79 0.30
C ASP A 190 -6.30 14.32 1.40
N GLY A 191 -7.21 13.48 1.88
CA GLY A 191 -7.86 13.77 3.15
C GLY A 191 -6.76 13.83 4.23
N PRO A 192 -6.98 14.59 5.29
CA PRO A 192 -5.98 14.71 6.33
C PRO A 192 -5.60 13.32 6.85
N VAL A 193 -4.32 12.97 6.71
CA VAL A 193 -3.64 12.00 7.57
C VAL A 193 -3.89 10.50 7.32
N PHE A 194 -4.19 10.02 6.14
CA PHE A 194 -4.24 8.56 5.90
C PHE A 194 -2.90 7.93 5.52
N ALA A 195 -1.79 8.60 5.86
CA ALA A 195 -0.44 8.08 5.67
C ALA A 195 0.13 7.41 6.92
N THR A 196 -0.60 7.42 8.05
CA THR A 196 -0.11 6.88 9.31
C THR A 196 -0.58 5.44 9.54
N TYR A 197 0.23 4.69 10.27
CA TYR A 197 -0.07 3.31 10.67
C TYR A 197 -1.38 3.24 11.47
N GLY A 198 -1.50 4.06 12.52
CA GLY A 198 -2.66 4.05 13.43
C GLY A 198 -3.97 4.46 12.75
N ALA A 199 -3.94 5.42 11.81
CA ALA A 199 -5.15 5.84 11.11
C ALA A 199 -5.70 4.74 10.18
N ASN A 200 -4.84 3.95 9.53
CA ASN A 200 -5.28 2.83 8.72
C ASN A 200 -5.83 1.68 9.54
N LEU A 201 -5.21 1.38 10.67
CA LEU A 201 -5.68 0.35 11.58
C LEU A 201 -7.04 0.75 12.17
N ALA A 202 -7.19 1.97 12.68
CA ALA A 202 -8.48 2.47 13.19
C ALA A 202 -9.59 2.40 12.13
N ARG A 203 -9.26 2.69 10.87
CA ARG A 203 -10.22 2.58 9.76
C ARG A 203 -10.58 1.12 9.46
N ALA A 204 -9.62 0.20 9.48
CA ALA A 204 -9.88 -1.23 9.28
C ALA A 204 -10.76 -1.82 10.39
N MET A 205 -10.69 -1.25 11.61
CA MET A 205 -11.53 -1.63 12.75
C MET A 205 -12.96 -1.08 12.66
N THR A 206 -13.14 0.12 12.11
CA THR A 206 -14.44 0.82 12.13
C THR A 206 -15.24 0.67 10.84
N GLU A 207 -14.56 0.51 9.71
CA GLU A 207 -15.20 0.32 8.41
C GLU A 207 -15.16 -1.17 8.06
N GLY A 208 -16.09 -1.96 8.61
CA GLY A 208 -16.50 -3.16 7.92
C GLY A 208 -16.85 -2.70 6.50
N TYR A 209 -16.07 -3.15 5.50
CA TYR A 209 -16.18 -2.72 4.11
C TYR A 209 -17.65 -2.75 3.66
N LYS A 210 -18.25 -1.58 3.45
CA LYS A 210 -19.46 -1.46 2.65
C LYS A 210 -19.00 -1.38 1.20
N PRO A 211 -19.37 -2.35 0.31
CA PRO A 211 -19.12 -2.20 -1.10
C PRO A 211 -19.76 -0.88 -1.54
N THR A 212 -18.95 -0.01 -2.15
CA THR A 212 -19.50 1.16 -2.82
C THR A 212 -20.44 0.65 -3.88
N ASP A 213 -21.69 1.01 -3.77
CA ASP A 213 -22.75 0.80 -4.76
C ASP A 213 -22.20 1.24 -6.12
N THR A 214 -21.82 0.26 -6.95
CA THR A 214 -21.57 0.52 -8.35
C THR A 214 -22.95 0.75 -8.96
N GLY A 215 -23.33 2.03 -9.02
CA GLY A 215 -24.57 2.47 -9.64
C GLY A 215 -24.75 1.85 -11.02
N ALA A 216 -25.46 0.76 -11.07
CA ALA A 216 -26.17 0.31 -12.23
C ALA A 216 -27.50 1.07 -12.25
N SER A 217 -27.48 2.31 -12.73
CA SER A 217 -28.67 2.98 -13.19
C SER A 217 -29.15 2.25 -14.45
N ALA A 218 -30.10 1.34 -14.24
CA ALA A 218 -30.91 0.80 -15.31
C ALA A 218 -31.72 1.97 -15.88
N GLU A 219 -31.35 2.47 -17.03
CA GLU A 219 -32.25 3.26 -17.87
C GLU A 219 -33.41 2.37 -18.33
N SER A 220 -34.54 2.50 -17.67
CA SER A 220 -35.79 2.04 -18.20
C SER A 220 -36.26 3.04 -19.26
N GLY A 221 -35.94 2.76 -20.54
CA GLY A 221 -36.59 3.39 -21.65
C GLY A 221 -38.03 2.89 -21.73
N SER A 222 -38.96 3.78 -21.58
CA SER A 222 -40.37 3.55 -21.99
C SER A 222 -40.60 4.25 -23.31
N ALA A 223 -41.09 3.45 -24.24
CA ALA A 223 -41.88 3.67 -25.45
C ALA A 223 -42.02 5.09 -25.97
#